data_788b12476b6ad1ce1cc11a39457cdb05
#
_entry.id   788b12476b6ad1ce1cc11a39457cdb05
#
_cell.length_a   1.000
_cell.length_b   1.000
_cell.length_c   1.000
_cell.angle_alpha   90.00
_cell.angle_beta   90.00
_cell.angle_gamma   90.00
#
_symmetry.space_group_name_H-M   'P 1'
#
loop_
_entity.id
_entity.type
_entity.pdbx_description
1 polymer ?
#
loop_
_entity_poly.entity_id
_entity_poly.type
_entity_poly.pdbx_seq_one_letter_code
_entity_poly.pdbx_strand_id
1 'polypeptide(L)'
;MVFGTPDNYRSEEVTFQVAPFSSGYHALLGREAFTIFQAIPHYGYMKLKMPGPNGIITLASDPDIALPAENKTASLALEALSEALAAEELTALRSTVNRDDVVLNKRSKSTSFKSAEEIVKFQVHPMDPNKTASIGA
;
A
#
# COMPACT_ATOMS: atom_id res chain seq x y z
N MET A 1 12.22 -1.80 19.27
CA MET A 1 10.85 -1.61 19.78
C MET A 1 10.59 -2.60 20.91
N VAL A 2 9.91 -2.19 21.98
CA VAL A 2 9.69 -3.04 23.17
C VAL A 2 8.21 -3.08 23.49
N PHE A 3 7.69 -4.29 23.78
CA PHE A 3 6.32 -4.51 24.24
C PHE A 3 6.32 -5.34 25.52
N GLY A 4 5.41 -5.02 26.44
CA GLY A 4 5.20 -5.77 27.67
C GLY A 4 5.39 -4.93 28.94
N THR A 5 5.60 -5.64 30.04
CA THR A 5 5.85 -5.09 31.37
C THR A 5 7.30 -5.34 31.78
N PRO A 6 7.85 -4.67 32.80
CA PRO A 6 9.22 -4.93 33.26
C PRO A 6 9.53 -6.42 33.54
N ASP A 7 8.54 -7.17 34.00
CA ASP A 7 8.71 -8.59 34.34
C ASP A 7 8.50 -9.54 33.15
N ASN A 8 7.82 -9.08 32.09
CA ASN A 8 7.56 -9.88 30.90
C ASN A 8 7.49 -8.98 29.67
N TYR A 9 8.62 -8.78 29.02
CA TYR A 9 8.72 -7.94 27.84
C TYR A 9 9.45 -8.66 26.70
N ARG A 10 9.17 -8.19 25.49
CA ARG A 10 9.87 -8.59 24.28
C ARG A 10 10.43 -7.37 23.58
N SER A 11 11.69 -7.43 23.21
CA SER A 11 12.41 -6.37 22.49
C SER A 11 12.90 -6.90 21.16
N GLU A 12 12.52 -6.23 20.08
CA GLU A 12 12.94 -6.57 18.73
C GLU A 12 13.38 -5.33 17.97
N GLU A 13 14.27 -5.52 17.00
CA GLU A 13 14.68 -4.47 16.09
C GLU A 13 13.73 -4.44 14.90
N VAL A 14 13.12 -3.28 14.63
CA VAL A 14 12.16 -3.07 13.55
C VAL A 14 12.59 -1.86 12.73
N THR A 15 12.73 -2.05 11.43
CA THR A 15 13.04 -0.95 10.50
C THR A 15 11.76 -0.22 10.10
N PHE A 16 11.77 1.10 10.21
CA PHE A 16 10.65 1.96 9.79
C PHE A 16 11.01 2.76 8.55
N GLN A 17 10.06 2.84 7.63
CA GLN A 17 10.12 3.80 6.53
C GLN A 17 9.42 5.09 6.97
N VAL A 18 10.12 6.21 6.80
CA VAL A 18 9.53 7.53 7.03
C VAL A 18 8.75 7.94 5.78
N ALA A 19 7.47 8.23 5.94
CA ALA A 19 6.59 8.64 4.86
C ALA A 19 6.21 10.12 5.00
N PRO A 20 6.19 10.90 3.91
CA PRO A 20 5.89 12.34 3.95
C PRO A 20 4.38 12.62 3.93
N PHE A 21 3.61 11.96 4.79
CA PHE A 21 2.18 12.23 4.95
C PHE A 21 1.81 12.36 6.42
N SER A 22 0.76 13.12 6.68
CA SER A 22 0.20 13.30 8.02
C SER A 22 -0.80 12.18 8.35
N SER A 23 -0.75 11.70 9.58
CA SER A 23 -1.65 10.67 10.10
C SER A 23 -2.01 10.97 11.56
N GLY A 24 -3.07 10.38 12.06
CA GLY A 24 -3.39 10.34 13.48
C GLY A 24 -2.47 9.39 14.26
N TYR A 25 -1.74 8.52 13.57
CA TYR A 25 -0.84 7.53 14.16
C TYR A 25 0.63 7.95 14.02
N HIS A 26 1.44 7.62 15.01
CA HIS A 26 2.89 7.88 14.97
C HIS A 26 3.64 6.82 14.16
N ALA A 27 3.12 5.59 14.11
CA ALA A 27 3.68 4.48 13.36
C ALA A 27 2.59 3.46 13.01
N LEU A 28 2.74 2.81 11.86
CA LEU A 28 1.91 1.70 11.43
C LEU A 28 2.75 0.43 11.39
N LEU A 29 2.31 -0.61 12.11
CA LEU A 29 2.98 -1.89 12.14
C LEU A 29 2.37 -2.81 11.08
N GLY A 30 3.17 -3.18 10.10
CA GLY A 30 2.77 -4.11 9.04
C GLY A 30 3.00 -5.58 9.43
N ARG A 31 2.76 -6.47 8.46
CA ARG A 31 2.91 -7.93 8.62
C ARG A 31 4.32 -8.34 9.06
N GLU A 32 5.34 -7.64 8.59
CA GLU A 32 6.74 -7.91 8.94
C GLU A 32 6.96 -7.74 10.44
N ALA A 33 6.47 -6.66 11.04
CA ALA A 33 6.54 -6.45 12.47
C ALA A 33 5.80 -7.56 13.26
N PHE A 34 4.62 -7.97 12.80
CA PHE A 34 3.89 -9.08 13.43
C PHE A 34 4.65 -10.40 13.33
N THR A 35 5.36 -10.64 12.23
CA THR A 35 6.19 -11.84 12.07
C THR A 35 7.40 -11.79 13.01
N ILE A 36 8.10 -10.67 13.10
CA ILE A 36 9.26 -10.49 14.00
C ILE A 36 8.86 -10.73 15.46
N PHE A 37 7.74 -10.15 15.88
CA PHE A 37 7.22 -10.33 17.24
C PHE A 37 6.46 -11.63 17.45
N GLN A 38 6.21 -12.41 16.39
CA GLN A 38 5.30 -13.57 16.39
C GLN A 38 3.93 -13.19 16.98
N ALA A 39 3.47 -11.99 16.63
CA ALA A 39 2.29 -11.40 17.23
C ALA A 39 1.03 -11.74 16.43
N ILE A 40 -0.05 -12.01 17.15
CA ILE A 40 -1.36 -12.34 16.58
C ILE A 40 -2.35 -11.25 16.97
N PRO A 41 -2.83 -10.42 15.99
CA PRO A 41 -3.86 -9.45 16.24
C PRO A 41 -5.24 -10.13 16.30
N HIS A 42 -6.07 -9.69 17.22
CA HIS A 42 -7.49 -10.02 17.27
C HIS A 42 -8.32 -8.75 17.19
N TYR A 43 -8.77 -8.43 15.99
CA TYR A 43 -9.48 -7.18 15.72
C TYR A 43 -10.80 -7.04 16.46
N GLY A 44 -11.56 -8.12 16.60
CA GLY A 44 -12.84 -8.08 17.32
C GLY A 44 -12.72 -7.79 18.82
N TYR A 45 -11.62 -8.18 19.45
CA TYR A 45 -11.34 -7.88 20.86
C TYR A 45 -10.35 -6.71 21.03
N MET A 46 -9.90 -6.13 19.94
CA MET A 46 -8.92 -5.03 19.93
C MET A 46 -7.68 -5.36 20.78
N LYS A 47 -7.15 -6.57 20.59
CA LYS A 47 -6.00 -7.09 21.35
C LYS A 47 -4.94 -7.64 20.42
N LEU A 48 -3.69 -7.48 20.85
CA LEU A 48 -2.52 -8.08 20.22
C LEU A 48 -1.85 -8.99 21.23
N LYS A 49 -1.61 -10.25 20.86
CA LYS A 49 -0.91 -11.23 21.70
C LYS A 49 0.40 -11.64 21.04
N MET A 50 1.44 -11.78 21.85
CA MET A 50 2.75 -12.25 21.42
C MET A 50 3.42 -13.08 22.51
N PRO A 51 4.33 -14.02 22.18
CA PRO A 51 5.10 -14.73 23.16
C PRO A 51 6.12 -13.81 23.84
N GLY A 52 6.21 -13.91 25.14
CA GLY A 52 7.24 -13.29 25.96
C GLY A 52 8.05 -14.33 26.74
N PRO A 53 9.14 -13.94 27.41
CA PRO A 53 9.98 -14.85 28.17
C PRO A 53 9.25 -15.52 29.34
N ASN A 54 8.30 -14.83 29.95
CA ASN A 54 7.53 -15.32 31.10
C ASN A 54 6.05 -15.57 30.76
N GLY A 55 5.75 -15.96 29.51
CA GLY A 55 4.39 -16.26 29.06
C GLY A 55 3.91 -15.28 27.96
N ILE A 56 2.59 -15.24 27.77
CA ILE A 56 2.00 -14.44 26.68
C ILE A 56 1.86 -12.97 27.10
N ILE A 57 2.45 -12.09 26.34
CA ILE A 57 2.24 -10.65 26.43
C ILE A 57 0.94 -10.33 25.70
N THR A 58 0.03 -9.61 26.35
CA THR A 58 -1.23 -9.15 25.76
C THR A 58 -1.28 -7.63 25.81
N LEU A 59 -1.40 -7.01 24.65
CA LEU A 59 -1.64 -5.57 24.51
C LEU A 59 -3.11 -5.37 24.18
N ALA A 60 -3.76 -4.45 24.87
CA ALA A 60 -5.12 -4.01 24.57
C ALA A 60 -5.10 -2.63 23.91
N SER A 61 -6.01 -2.39 22.99
CA SER A 61 -6.26 -1.05 22.47
C SER A 61 -6.88 -0.18 23.57
N ASP A 62 -6.51 1.08 23.56
CA ASP A 62 -7.16 2.12 24.35
C ASP A 62 -8.10 2.88 23.43
N PRO A 63 -9.43 2.76 23.60
CA PRO A 63 -10.39 3.41 22.74
C PRO A 63 -10.36 4.94 22.86
N ASP A 64 -9.98 5.49 24.01
CA ASP A 64 -9.90 6.94 24.23
C ASP A 64 -8.76 7.59 23.44
N ILE A 65 -7.73 6.80 23.12
CA ILE A 65 -6.61 7.22 22.27
C ILE A 65 -6.87 6.82 20.80
N ALA A 66 -7.42 5.65 20.57
CA ALA A 66 -7.59 5.09 19.21
C ALA A 66 -8.63 5.87 18.40
N LEU A 67 -9.80 6.18 18.97
CA LEU A 67 -10.88 6.87 18.26
C LEU A 67 -10.51 8.28 17.77
N PRO A 68 -9.88 9.16 18.57
CA PRO A 68 -9.40 10.44 18.08
C PRO A 68 -8.35 10.31 16.96
N ALA A 69 -7.45 9.34 17.05
CA ALA A 69 -6.43 9.09 16.02
C ALA A 69 -7.06 8.62 14.71
N GLU A 70 -8.05 7.73 14.78
CA GLU A 70 -8.81 7.25 13.62
C GLU A 70 -9.61 8.39 12.96
N ASN A 71 -10.34 9.19 13.74
CA ASN A 71 -11.09 10.34 13.24
C ASN A 71 -10.17 11.36 12.56
N LYS A 72 -9.00 11.63 13.14
CA LYS A 72 -8.00 12.52 12.54
C LYS A 72 -7.48 11.95 11.23
N THR A 73 -7.20 10.66 11.18
CA THR A 73 -6.73 10.00 9.95
C THR A 73 -7.80 10.04 8.86
N ALA A 74 -9.07 9.79 9.21
CA ALA A 74 -10.18 9.87 8.28
C ALA A 74 -10.38 11.30 7.71
N SER A 75 -10.27 12.33 8.55
CA SER A 75 -10.39 13.73 8.10
C SER A 75 -9.24 14.12 7.15
N LEU A 76 -8.01 13.72 7.46
CA LEU A 76 -6.86 13.96 6.59
C LEU A 76 -6.98 13.22 5.24
N ALA A 77 -7.54 12.00 5.25
CA ALA A 77 -7.78 11.24 4.03
C ALA A 77 -8.85 11.90 3.14
N LEU A 78 -9.91 12.45 3.73
CA LEU A 78 -10.94 13.20 3.00
C LEU A 78 -10.39 14.50 2.40
N GLU A 79 -9.55 15.22 3.14
CA GLU A 79 -8.88 16.43 2.66
C GLU A 79 -7.98 16.12 1.47
N ALA A 80 -7.12 15.10 1.58
CA ALA A 80 -6.26 14.66 0.49
C ALA A 80 -7.05 14.20 -0.75
N LEU A 81 -8.19 13.52 -0.56
CA LEU A 81 -9.06 13.13 -1.65
C LEU A 81 -9.67 14.36 -2.35
N SER A 82 -10.11 15.36 -1.59
CA SER A 82 -10.69 16.59 -2.15
C SER A 82 -9.66 17.38 -2.96
N GLU A 83 -8.42 17.45 -2.48
CA GLU A 83 -7.31 18.08 -3.21
C GLU A 83 -6.96 17.33 -4.50
N ALA A 84 -6.96 15.99 -4.46
CA ALA A 84 -6.71 15.17 -5.63
C ALA A 84 -7.78 15.36 -6.71
N LEU A 85 -9.05 15.40 -6.33
CA LEU A 85 -10.17 15.66 -7.24
C LEU A 85 -10.09 17.06 -7.86
N ALA A 86 -9.77 18.07 -7.06
CA ALA A 86 -9.60 19.44 -7.57
C ALA A 86 -8.41 19.54 -8.55
N ALA A 87 -7.30 18.85 -8.29
CA ALA A 87 -6.16 18.79 -9.19
C ALA A 87 -6.50 18.08 -10.51
N GLU A 88 -7.29 17.01 -10.46
CA GLU A 88 -7.77 16.29 -11.64
C GLU A 88 -8.68 17.18 -12.50
N GLU A 89 -9.62 17.91 -11.87
CA GLU A 89 -10.50 18.85 -12.56
C GLU A 89 -9.71 19.98 -13.24
N LEU A 90 -8.71 20.56 -12.55
CA LEU A 90 -7.81 21.55 -13.13
C LEU A 90 -7.01 21.01 -14.31
N THR A 91 -6.60 19.74 -14.24
CA THR A 91 -5.87 19.09 -15.34
C THR A 91 -6.79 18.87 -16.54
N ALA A 92 -8.03 18.47 -16.29
CA ALA A 92 -9.06 18.31 -17.34
C ALA A 92 -9.38 19.66 -18.01
N LEU A 93 -9.54 20.73 -17.24
CA LEU A 93 -9.77 22.08 -17.77
C LEU A 93 -8.57 22.57 -18.60
N ARG A 94 -7.32 22.35 -18.15
CA ARG A 94 -6.11 22.66 -18.92
C ARG A 94 -6.07 21.92 -20.25
N SER A 95 -6.46 20.66 -20.28
CA SER A 95 -6.47 19.86 -21.51
C SER A 95 -7.51 20.35 -22.52
N THR A 96 -8.60 20.97 -22.06
CA THR A 96 -9.63 21.56 -22.95
C THR A 96 -9.22 22.93 -23.49
N VAL A 97 -8.50 23.74 -22.69
CA VAL A 97 -8.04 25.08 -23.11
C VAL A 97 -6.88 24.99 -24.12
N ASN A 98 -6.02 23.97 -24.03
CA ASN A 98 -4.91 23.79 -24.97
C ASN A 98 -5.29 23.10 -26.29
N ARG A 99 -6.54 22.71 -26.51
CA ARG A 99 -6.94 22.03 -27.75
C ARG A 99 -7.07 22.98 -28.96
N ASP A 100 -7.33 24.23 -28.73
CA ASP A 100 -7.54 25.20 -29.81
C ASP A 100 -6.25 25.82 -30.34
N ASP A 101 -5.11 25.70 -29.61
CA ASP A 101 -3.82 26.28 -29.99
C ASP A 101 -2.79 25.27 -30.51
N VAL A 102 -3.11 23.99 -30.54
CA VAL A 102 -2.20 22.97 -31.08
C VAL A 102 -2.47 22.79 -32.58
N VAL A 103 -1.75 23.54 -33.40
CA VAL A 103 -1.50 23.14 -34.79
C VAL A 103 -0.87 21.76 -34.78
N LEU A 104 -1.70 20.74 -35.02
CA LEU A 104 -1.27 19.36 -35.17
C LEU A 104 -0.27 19.24 -36.32
N ASN A 105 1.00 19.44 -36.05
CA ASN A 105 2.04 18.86 -36.87
C ASN A 105 1.80 17.33 -36.86
N LYS A 106 1.39 16.80 -38.00
CA LYS A 106 1.23 15.39 -38.26
C LYS A 106 2.49 14.66 -37.79
N ARG A 107 2.44 14.15 -36.57
CA ARG A 107 3.49 13.24 -36.11
C ARG A 107 3.42 11.98 -36.95
N SER A 108 4.54 11.70 -37.60
CA SER A 108 4.83 10.43 -38.28
C SER A 108 4.32 9.24 -37.44
N LYS A 109 3.79 8.24 -38.17
CA LYS A 109 3.30 6.97 -37.67
C LYS A 109 4.06 6.49 -36.44
N SER A 110 3.33 6.25 -35.36
CA SER A 110 3.86 5.58 -34.18
C SER A 110 4.56 4.31 -34.60
N THR A 111 5.86 4.23 -34.37
CA THR A 111 6.57 2.96 -34.37
C THR A 111 5.87 2.08 -33.33
N SER A 112 5.26 0.99 -33.79
CA SER A 112 4.71 -0.01 -32.91
C SER A 112 5.80 -0.43 -31.96
N PHE A 113 5.49 -0.46 -30.68
CA PHE A 113 6.37 -0.97 -29.63
C PHE A 113 6.77 -2.40 -30.01
N LYS A 114 8.01 -2.62 -30.41
CA LYS A 114 8.54 -3.96 -30.62
C LYS A 114 9.15 -4.40 -29.31
N SER A 115 8.67 -5.52 -28.79
CA SER A 115 9.30 -6.20 -27.67
C SER A 115 10.79 -6.42 -28.02
N ALA A 116 11.70 -6.04 -27.12
CA ALA A 116 13.12 -6.27 -27.27
C ALA A 116 13.51 -7.72 -26.93
N GLU A 117 12.58 -8.49 -26.40
CA GLU A 117 12.78 -9.89 -25.98
C GLU A 117 12.13 -10.84 -26.99
N GLU A 118 12.78 -11.96 -27.20
CA GLU A 118 12.27 -13.04 -28.03
C GLU A 118 11.06 -13.68 -27.35
N ILE A 119 9.90 -13.69 -28.03
CA ILE A 119 8.66 -14.22 -27.49
C ILE A 119 8.59 -15.70 -27.75
N VAL A 120 8.60 -16.51 -26.72
CA VAL A 120 8.43 -17.96 -26.79
C VAL A 120 6.94 -18.30 -26.56
N LYS A 121 6.37 -19.10 -27.45
CA LYS A 121 4.99 -19.58 -27.35
C LYS A 121 4.95 -20.90 -26.61
N PHE A 122 4.24 -20.96 -25.51
CA PHE A 122 3.98 -22.18 -24.76
C PHE A 122 2.54 -22.65 -24.94
N GLN A 123 2.37 -23.96 -25.10
CA GLN A 123 1.05 -24.59 -25.16
C GLN A 123 0.46 -24.64 -23.73
N VAL A 124 -0.69 -24.01 -23.53
CA VAL A 124 -1.33 -23.86 -22.21
C VAL A 124 -2.25 -25.04 -21.89
N HIS A 125 -2.70 -25.78 -22.91
CA HIS A 125 -3.61 -26.90 -22.71
C HIS A 125 -3.13 -28.13 -23.46
N PRO A 126 -2.99 -29.31 -22.79
CA PRO A 126 -2.43 -30.52 -23.41
C PRO A 126 -3.27 -31.09 -24.55
N MET A 127 -4.58 -30.78 -24.58
CA MET A 127 -5.54 -31.32 -25.55
C MET A 127 -5.96 -30.30 -26.64
N ASP A 128 -5.52 -29.05 -26.57
CA ASP A 128 -5.90 -28.03 -27.55
C ASP A 128 -4.64 -27.28 -28.04
N PRO A 129 -4.13 -27.65 -29.26
CA PRO A 129 -2.90 -27.09 -29.79
C PRO A 129 -3.00 -25.59 -30.14
N ASN A 130 -4.23 -25.03 -30.23
CA ASN A 130 -4.45 -23.62 -30.57
C ASN A 130 -4.42 -22.68 -29.37
N LYS A 131 -4.41 -23.22 -28.14
CA LYS A 131 -4.29 -22.41 -26.93
C LYS A 131 -2.81 -22.27 -26.53
N THR A 132 -2.22 -21.16 -26.97
CA THR A 132 -0.84 -20.81 -26.63
C THR A 132 -0.79 -19.50 -25.82
N ALA A 133 0.12 -19.43 -24.84
CA ALA A 133 0.50 -18.19 -24.18
C ALA A 133 1.89 -17.75 -24.66
N SER A 134 2.08 -16.44 -24.78
CA SER A 134 3.36 -15.83 -25.16
C SER A 134 4.05 -15.32 -23.92
N ILE A 135 5.28 -15.73 -23.68
CA ILE A 135 6.10 -15.33 -22.54
C ILE A 135 7.39 -14.73 -23.11
N GLY A 136 7.84 -13.61 -22.56
CA GLY A 136 9.17 -13.06 -22.85
C GLY A 136 10.25 -13.98 -22.26
N ALA A 137 11.31 -14.19 -22.99
CA ALA A 137 12.45 -15.02 -22.58
C ALA A 137 13.37 -14.27 -21.61
#